data_7224f8260ad48f2819e0be5f9e77e181
#
_entry.id   7224f8260ad48f2819e0be5f9e77e181
#
_cell.length_a   1.000
_cell.length_b   1.000
_cell.length_c   1.000
_cell.angle_alpha   90.00
_cell.angle_beta   90.00
_cell.angle_gamma   90.00
#
_symmetry.space_group_name_H-M   'P 1'
#
loop_
_entity.id
_entity.type
_entity.pdbx_description
1 polymer ?
#
loop_
_entity_poly.entity_id
_entity_poly.type
_entity_poly.pdbx_seq_one_letter_code
_entity_poly.pdbx_strand_id
1 'polypeptide(L)'
;MTHVEFPGLGLAFDVNPVAFTIGSFEFRWYGILIALGFILAFLYALKICKRYQVNQDHLIDCIIAGLILGIIGARLYYVIFYPGDMYWKDPIKILYINEGGLGIYGGIIGGLLGGIIMAKIHKMKIPAVLDIAVQGFLIGQGIGRWGNFINQEAFGTNTNLPWGMYSAKTESYLASQQASLKAAGISVDPAMPVHPTFLYESLWCLLGVLVLYWFSKKFQKYNGQVFFLYLIWYGVERFVVEGLRTDSLMIGSFRVSQIVAVVSALAGLVLLIVFRNKGKVEEEYVPVYARPAEPEGLEEAASIEPLESETAAGGEIDGESEKKKNGEPEPGKEPETDDKAPVGDSTPEETAAGGDGEVKAAGDFSAAVDEKTEDEAVPGEGAEAAKLGTEKNSEEKQKNQEDKESHGKDH
;
A
#
# COMPACT_ATOMS: atom_id res chain seq x y z
N MET A 1 21.28 -16.67 5.62
CA MET A 1 20.44 -16.75 6.84
C MET A 1 20.92 -15.71 7.82
N THR A 2 20.02 -15.03 8.50
CA THR A 2 20.33 -14.02 9.51
C THR A 2 19.91 -14.56 10.86
N HIS A 3 20.86 -14.60 11.81
CA HIS A 3 20.57 -14.96 13.20
C HIS A 3 19.91 -13.76 13.88
N VAL A 4 18.74 -13.96 14.47
CA VAL A 4 17.95 -12.93 15.15
C VAL A 4 17.71 -13.37 16.58
N GLU A 5 18.06 -12.52 17.51
CA GLU A 5 17.95 -12.78 18.94
C GLU A 5 16.97 -11.81 19.62
N PHE A 6 16.32 -12.31 20.64
CA PHE A 6 15.59 -11.53 21.64
C PHE A 6 16.20 -11.81 23.01
N PRO A 7 17.32 -11.14 23.33
CA PRO A 7 18.16 -11.51 24.48
C PRO A 7 17.40 -11.54 25.80
N GLY A 8 16.49 -10.58 26.02
CA GLY A 8 15.70 -10.52 27.25
C GLY A 8 14.65 -11.62 27.40
N LEU A 9 14.29 -12.33 26.31
CA LEU A 9 13.36 -13.48 26.31
C LEU A 9 14.10 -14.82 26.20
N GLY A 10 15.42 -14.82 25.94
CA GLY A 10 16.19 -16.03 25.67
C GLY A 10 15.76 -16.75 24.40
N LEU A 11 15.21 -16.04 23.42
CA LEU A 11 14.76 -16.59 22.14
C LEU A 11 15.76 -16.23 21.04
N ALA A 12 16.02 -17.18 20.14
CA ALA A 12 16.84 -16.96 18.95
C ALA A 12 16.28 -17.75 17.77
N PHE A 13 16.37 -17.17 16.58
CA PHE A 13 15.84 -17.72 15.34
C PHE A 13 16.82 -17.48 14.19
N ASP A 14 16.98 -18.47 13.31
CA ASP A 14 17.66 -18.29 12.04
C ASP A 14 16.64 -17.98 10.96
N VAL A 15 16.71 -16.77 10.42
CA VAL A 15 15.74 -16.26 9.42
C VAL A 15 16.41 -16.25 8.05
N ASN A 16 15.75 -16.88 7.07
CA ASN A 16 16.15 -16.81 5.67
C ASN A 16 15.13 -15.95 4.89
N PRO A 17 15.53 -14.83 4.28
CA PRO A 17 14.64 -14.03 3.44
C PRO A 17 14.09 -14.78 2.22
N VAL A 18 14.85 -15.78 1.70
CA VAL A 18 14.43 -16.63 0.60
C VAL A 18 13.62 -17.80 1.14
N ALA A 19 12.38 -17.95 0.70
CA ALA A 19 11.51 -19.06 1.06
C ALA A 19 11.89 -20.34 0.30
N PHE A 20 12.02 -20.23 -1.01
CA PHE A 20 12.44 -21.31 -1.91
C PHE A 20 12.92 -20.74 -3.24
N THR A 21 13.65 -21.56 -4.01
CA THR A 21 14.19 -21.20 -5.32
C THR A 21 13.68 -22.19 -6.37
N ILE A 22 13.21 -21.70 -7.52
CA ILE A 22 12.82 -22.51 -8.67
C ILE A 22 13.68 -22.08 -9.87
N GLY A 23 14.64 -22.90 -10.25
CA GLY A 23 15.63 -22.54 -11.26
C GLY A 23 16.47 -21.35 -10.80
N SER A 24 16.46 -20.26 -11.56
CA SER A 24 17.14 -19.00 -11.22
C SER A 24 16.26 -18.00 -10.45
N PHE A 25 14.99 -18.32 -10.19
CA PHE A 25 14.06 -17.41 -9.51
C PHE A 25 14.00 -17.70 -8.02
N GLU A 26 14.28 -16.68 -7.21
CA GLU A 26 14.13 -16.72 -5.76
C GLU A 26 12.75 -16.20 -5.34
N PHE A 27 12.00 -17.02 -4.62
CA PHE A 27 10.75 -16.64 -3.98
C PHE A 27 11.04 -16.20 -2.56
N ARG A 28 10.86 -14.90 -2.29
CA ARG A 28 11.14 -14.30 -0.98
C ARG A 28 9.90 -14.29 -0.11
N TRP A 29 10.07 -14.56 1.18
CA TRP A 29 8.98 -14.54 2.17
C TRP A 29 8.22 -13.22 2.18
N TYR A 30 8.91 -12.09 1.97
CA TYR A 30 8.25 -10.79 1.92
C TYR A 30 7.14 -10.74 0.86
N GLY A 31 7.41 -11.17 -0.35
CA GLY A 31 6.42 -11.24 -1.43
C GLY A 31 5.27 -12.20 -1.12
N ILE A 32 5.59 -13.37 -0.51
CA ILE A 32 4.59 -14.37 -0.11
C ILE A 32 3.66 -13.79 0.97
N LEU A 33 4.19 -13.08 1.97
CA LEU A 33 3.41 -12.46 3.03
C LEU A 33 2.53 -11.32 2.52
N ILE A 34 3.02 -10.50 1.58
CA ILE A 34 2.20 -9.48 0.93
C ILE A 34 1.05 -10.12 0.16
N ALA A 35 1.32 -11.16 -0.64
CA ALA A 35 0.29 -11.89 -1.38
C ALA A 35 -0.74 -12.54 -0.43
N LEU A 36 -0.29 -13.16 0.65
CA LEU A 36 -1.15 -13.74 1.68
C LEU A 36 -2.02 -12.66 2.35
N GLY A 37 -1.40 -11.54 2.72
CA GLY A 37 -2.11 -10.40 3.31
C GLY A 37 -3.18 -9.85 2.38
N PHE A 38 -2.87 -9.72 1.09
CA PHE A 38 -3.83 -9.29 0.06
C PHE A 38 -4.98 -10.29 -0.09
N ILE A 39 -4.69 -11.60 -0.19
CA ILE A 39 -5.72 -12.64 -0.31
C ILE A 39 -6.66 -12.62 0.90
N LEU A 40 -6.10 -12.55 2.11
CA LEU A 40 -6.92 -12.52 3.33
C LEU A 40 -7.74 -11.23 3.45
N ALA A 41 -7.19 -10.08 3.07
CA ALA A 41 -7.91 -8.80 2.99
C ALA A 41 -9.04 -8.85 1.97
N PHE A 42 -8.79 -9.44 0.80
CA PHE A 42 -9.76 -9.63 -0.27
C PHE A 42 -10.92 -10.53 0.18
N LEU A 43 -10.63 -11.72 0.72
CA LEU A 43 -11.64 -12.65 1.23
C LEU A 43 -12.46 -12.01 2.37
N TYR A 44 -11.81 -11.26 3.24
CA TYR A 44 -12.48 -10.51 4.29
C TYR A 44 -13.42 -9.43 3.71
N ALA A 45 -12.97 -8.66 2.72
CA ALA A 45 -13.78 -7.65 2.05
C ALA A 45 -15.04 -8.26 1.41
N LEU A 46 -14.90 -9.40 0.71
CA LEU A 46 -16.02 -10.14 0.13
C LEU A 46 -16.99 -10.65 1.20
N LYS A 47 -16.49 -11.05 2.36
CA LYS A 47 -17.34 -11.51 3.48
C LYS A 47 -18.17 -10.37 4.07
N ILE A 48 -17.62 -9.15 4.17
CA ILE A 48 -18.29 -8.04 4.83
C ILE A 48 -19.08 -7.15 3.88
N CYS A 49 -18.88 -7.23 2.54
CA CYS A 49 -19.52 -6.34 1.56
C CYS A 49 -21.05 -6.35 1.64
N LYS A 50 -21.64 -7.52 1.87
CA LYS A 50 -23.09 -7.66 2.03
C LYS A 50 -23.65 -6.81 3.19
N ARG A 51 -22.89 -6.65 4.28
CA ARG A 51 -23.28 -5.79 5.41
C ARG A 51 -23.40 -4.32 5.02
N TYR A 52 -22.57 -3.89 4.08
CA TYR A 52 -22.54 -2.52 3.59
C TYR A 52 -23.46 -2.29 2.38
N GLN A 53 -24.22 -3.33 2.00
CA GLN A 53 -25.06 -3.32 0.78
C GLN A 53 -24.25 -2.96 -0.45
N VAL A 54 -23.06 -3.51 -0.55
CA VAL A 54 -22.15 -3.35 -1.69
C VAL A 54 -22.21 -4.64 -2.49
N ASN A 55 -22.50 -4.52 -3.80
CA ASN A 55 -22.46 -5.64 -4.72
C ASN A 55 -21.03 -6.22 -4.76
N GLN A 56 -20.92 -7.54 -4.68
CA GLN A 56 -19.65 -8.24 -4.57
C GLN A 56 -18.83 -8.11 -5.87
N ASP A 57 -19.45 -8.24 -7.03
CA ASP A 57 -18.77 -8.17 -8.32
C ASP A 57 -18.25 -6.75 -8.58
N HIS A 58 -19.05 -5.72 -8.30
CA HIS A 58 -18.61 -4.34 -8.38
C HIS A 58 -17.48 -4.00 -7.41
N LEU A 59 -17.46 -4.63 -6.23
CA LEU A 59 -16.35 -4.48 -5.27
C LEU A 59 -15.06 -5.11 -5.82
N ILE A 60 -15.17 -6.27 -6.47
CA ILE A 60 -14.04 -6.93 -7.15
C ILE A 60 -13.45 -6.01 -8.21
N ASP A 61 -14.29 -5.40 -9.05
CA ASP A 61 -13.86 -4.44 -10.07
C ASP A 61 -13.12 -3.25 -9.45
N CYS A 62 -13.61 -2.73 -8.32
CA CYS A 62 -12.92 -1.67 -7.58
C CYS A 62 -11.54 -2.09 -7.08
N ILE A 63 -11.42 -3.32 -6.57
CA ILE A 63 -10.14 -3.85 -6.06
C ILE A 63 -9.17 -4.06 -7.21
N ILE A 64 -9.62 -4.64 -8.34
CA ILE A 64 -8.78 -4.86 -9.53
C ILE A 64 -8.31 -3.52 -10.10
N ALA A 65 -9.21 -2.55 -10.29
CA ALA A 65 -8.86 -1.23 -10.79
C ALA A 65 -7.90 -0.50 -9.82
N GLY A 66 -8.14 -0.62 -8.51
CA GLY A 66 -7.27 -0.09 -7.48
C GLY A 66 -5.88 -0.72 -7.51
N LEU A 67 -5.78 -2.04 -7.71
CA LEU A 67 -4.50 -2.74 -7.83
C LEU A 67 -3.72 -2.28 -9.07
N ILE A 68 -4.36 -2.25 -10.24
CA ILE A 68 -3.72 -1.87 -11.50
C ILE A 68 -3.25 -0.41 -11.44
N LEU A 69 -4.14 0.52 -11.08
CA LEU A 69 -3.79 1.94 -10.99
C LEU A 69 -2.85 2.23 -9.82
N GLY A 70 -2.87 1.41 -8.77
CA GLY A 70 -1.92 1.46 -7.68
C GLY A 70 -0.50 1.16 -8.15
N ILE A 71 -0.29 0.08 -8.92
CA ILE A 71 1.01 -0.27 -9.48
C ILE A 71 1.51 0.82 -10.45
N ILE A 72 0.64 1.27 -11.35
CA ILE A 72 0.96 2.36 -12.30
C ILE A 72 1.32 3.63 -11.54
N GLY A 73 0.52 4.02 -10.56
CA GLY A 73 0.76 5.22 -9.76
C GLY A 73 2.06 5.13 -8.95
N ALA A 74 2.36 3.97 -8.35
CA ALA A 74 3.60 3.74 -7.63
C ALA A 74 4.82 3.93 -8.54
N ARG A 75 4.77 3.40 -9.75
CA ARG A 75 5.84 3.54 -10.73
C ARG A 75 5.99 4.98 -11.22
N LEU A 76 4.89 5.62 -11.59
CA LEU A 76 4.91 7.01 -12.04
C LEU A 76 5.45 7.96 -10.97
N TYR A 77 5.02 7.78 -9.72
CA TYR A 77 5.53 8.57 -8.60
C TYR A 77 7.05 8.43 -8.46
N TYR A 78 7.54 7.19 -8.47
CA TYR A 78 8.99 6.93 -8.36
C TYR A 78 9.77 7.58 -9.51
N VAL A 79 9.30 7.42 -10.75
CA VAL A 79 9.95 8.00 -11.95
C VAL A 79 9.98 9.53 -11.91
N ILE A 80 8.87 10.17 -11.51
CA ILE A 80 8.77 11.64 -11.44
C ILE A 80 9.72 12.23 -10.40
N PHE A 81 9.84 11.56 -9.24
CA PHE A 81 10.65 12.04 -8.12
C PHE A 81 12.05 11.41 -8.08
N TYR A 82 12.45 10.67 -9.11
CA TYR A 82 13.76 10.07 -9.17
C TYR A 82 14.85 11.14 -9.30
N PRO A 83 15.86 11.16 -8.42
CA PRO A 83 16.95 12.12 -8.48
C PRO A 83 17.93 11.75 -9.61
N GLY A 84 17.72 12.27 -10.80
CA GLY A 84 18.58 12.02 -11.96
C GLY A 84 17.81 11.96 -13.27
N ASP A 85 18.53 11.76 -14.36
CA ASP A 85 18.01 11.79 -15.72
C ASP A 85 17.89 10.40 -16.39
N MET A 86 18.05 9.32 -15.61
CA MET A 86 18.06 7.94 -16.13
C MET A 86 16.80 7.61 -16.95
N TYR A 87 15.61 7.97 -16.44
CA TYR A 87 14.33 7.70 -17.12
C TYR A 87 14.06 8.62 -18.31
N TRP A 88 14.68 9.81 -18.33
CA TRP A 88 14.62 10.74 -19.46
C TRP A 88 15.55 10.30 -20.58
N LYS A 89 16.71 9.73 -20.27
CA LYS A 89 17.67 9.19 -21.24
C LYS A 89 17.24 7.86 -21.83
N ASP A 90 16.59 7.02 -21.02
CA ASP A 90 16.12 5.69 -21.42
C ASP A 90 14.69 5.44 -20.91
N PRO A 91 13.66 5.94 -21.66
CA PRO A 91 12.26 5.83 -21.25
C PRO A 91 11.73 4.39 -21.10
N ILE A 92 12.37 3.40 -21.76
CA ILE A 92 11.95 2.00 -21.67
C ILE A 92 12.11 1.44 -20.23
N LYS A 93 13.06 1.98 -19.47
CA LYS A 93 13.26 1.62 -18.06
C LYS A 93 12.07 1.95 -17.16
N ILE A 94 11.15 2.82 -17.60
CA ILE A 94 9.89 3.08 -16.89
C ILE A 94 9.07 1.79 -16.75
N LEU A 95 9.16 0.87 -17.71
CA LEU A 95 8.41 -0.39 -17.72
C LEU A 95 9.07 -1.49 -16.89
N TYR A 96 10.33 -1.33 -16.48
CA TYR A 96 11.08 -2.36 -15.75
C TYR A 96 10.75 -2.31 -14.23
N ILE A 97 9.52 -2.70 -13.89
CA ILE A 97 9.06 -2.74 -12.49
C ILE A 97 9.68 -3.88 -11.68
N ASN A 98 10.23 -4.90 -12.35
CA ASN A 98 10.95 -6.01 -11.74
C ASN A 98 12.30 -5.61 -11.10
N GLU A 99 12.86 -4.49 -11.52
CA GLU A 99 14.09 -3.90 -10.95
C GLU A 99 13.82 -3.04 -9.69
N GLY A 100 12.57 -3.03 -9.22
CA GLY A 100 12.16 -2.18 -8.11
C GLY A 100 11.73 -0.78 -8.57
N GLY A 101 11.81 0.22 -7.68
CA GLY A 101 11.45 1.60 -7.99
C GLY A 101 9.94 1.83 -8.03
N LEU A 102 9.27 1.53 -6.92
CA LEU A 102 7.85 1.74 -6.71
C LEU A 102 7.66 2.67 -5.49
N GLY A 103 7.10 3.86 -5.71
CA GLY A 103 6.86 4.83 -4.64
C GLY A 103 5.51 4.61 -3.97
N ILE A 104 5.50 4.43 -2.64
CA ILE A 104 4.28 4.14 -1.88
C ILE A 104 3.19 5.20 -2.04
N TYR A 105 3.55 6.47 -2.01
CA TYR A 105 2.56 7.56 -2.14
C TYR A 105 1.82 7.50 -3.48
N GLY A 106 2.55 7.18 -4.56
CA GLY A 106 1.94 6.94 -5.87
C GLY A 106 1.01 5.73 -5.87
N GLY A 107 1.39 4.67 -5.17
CA GLY A 107 0.57 3.47 -5.01
C GLY A 107 -0.74 3.76 -4.27
N ILE A 108 -0.69 4.50 -3.18
CA ILE A 108 -1.87 4.90 -2.41
C ILE A 108 -2.79 5.80 -3.25
N ILE A 109 -2.24 6.83 -3.90
CA ILE A 109 -3.01 7.75 -4.74
C ILE A 109 -3.64 7.00 -5.91
N GLY A 110 -2.86 6.20 -6.65
CA GLY A 110 -3.36 5.42 -7.78
C GLY A 110 -4.42 4.39 -7.37
N GLY A 111 -4.19 3.69 -6.27
CA GLY A 111 -5.13 2.71 -5.73
C GLY A 111 -6.47 3.33 -5.31
N LEU A 112 -6.42 4.44 -4.58
CA LEU A 112 -7.62 5.18 -4.20
C LEU A 112 -8.36 5.73 -5.42
N LEU A 113 -7.64 6.32 -6.39
CA LEU A 113 -8.25 6.81 -7.62
C LEU A 113 -8.93 5.69 -8.40
N GLY A 114 -8.27 4.54 -8.58
CA GLY A 114 -8.82 3.39 -9.27
C GLY A 114 -10.09 2.87 -8.61
N GLY A 115 -10.05 2.66 -7.30
CA GLY A 115 -11.20 2.22 -6.53
C GLY A 115 -12.37 3.21 -6.57
N ILE A 116 -12.09 4.52 -6.42
CA ILE A 116 -13.13 5.57 -6.47
C ILE A 116 -13.72 5.73 -7.86
N ILE A 117 -12.92 5.69 -8.92
CA ILE A 117 -13.40 5.78 -10.30
C ILE A 117 -14.35 4.62 -10.58
N MET A 118 -13.95 3.39 -10.26
CA MET A 118 -14.79 2.22 -10.51
C MET A 118 -16.05 2.22 -9.63
N ALA A 119 -15.94 2.64 -8.37
CA ALA A 119 -17.10 2.83 -7.49
C ALA A 119 -18.11 3.85 -8.06
N LYS A 120 -17.63 4.92 -8.71
CA LYS A 120 -18.49 5.88 -9.40
C LYS A 120 -19.15 5.31 -10.66
N ILE A 121 -18.41 4.56 -11.47
CA ILE A 121 -18.93 3.87 -12.67
C ILE A 121 -20.08 2.95 -12.28
N HIS A 122 -19.89 2.15 -11.23
CA HIS A 122 -20.91 1.24 -10.72
C HIS A 122 -21.94 1.91 -9.79
N LYS A 123 -21.93 3.24 -9.69
CA LYS A 123 -22.87 4.03 -8.85
C LYS A 123 -22.91 3.60 -7.38
N MET A 124 -21.81 3.02 -6.87
CA MET A 124 -21.71 2.57 -5.48
C MET A 124 -21.55 3.73 -4.50
N LYS A 125 -21.96 3.52 -3.26
CA LYS A 125 -21.73 4.47 -2.14
C LYS A 125 -20.24 4.44 -1.75
N ILE A 126 -19.44 5.38 -2.25
CA ILE A 126 -18.00 5.48 -1.98
C ILE A 126 -17.67 5.35 -0.49
N PRO A 127 -18.38 6.02 0.45
CA PRO A 127 -18.08 5.85 1.88
C PRO A 127 -18.22 4.41 2.38
N ALA A 128 -19.14 3.61 1.83
CA ALA A 128 -19.30 2.21 2.16
C ALA A 128 -18.11 1.36 1.66
N VAL A 129 -17.66 1.64 0.43
CA VAL A 129 -16.47 0.98 -0.14
C VAL A 129 -15.23 1.30 0.68
N LEU A 130 -15.06 2.56 1.13
CA LEU A 130 -13.94 2.95 1.99
C LEU A 130 -14.00 2.26 3.35
N ASP A 131 -15.18 2.12 3.98
CA ASP A 131 -15.34 1.40 5.25
C ASP A 131 -14.91 -0.08 5.14
N ILE A 132 -15.16 -0.71 3.98
CA ILE A 132 -14.70 -2.07 3.70
C ILE A 132 -13.19 -2.10 3.49
N ALA A 133 -12.69 -1.20 2.64
CA ALA A 133 -11.28 -1.17 2.23
C ALA A 133 -10.33 -1.01 3.41
N VAL A 134 -10.60 -0.09 4.35
CA VAL A 134 -9.70 0.18 5.48
C VAL A 134 -9.54 -0.98 6.43
N GLN A 135 -10.57 -1.81 6.60
CA GLN A 135 -10.47 -3.03 7.39
C GLN A 135 -9.58 -4.07 6.69
N GLY A 136 -9.69 -4.16 5.36
CA GLY A 136 -8.78 -4.96 4.53
C GLY A 136 -7.33 -4.45 4.59
N PHE A 137 -7.12 -3.13 4.53
CA PHE A 137 -5.78 -2.54 4.68
C PHE A 137 -5.10 -2.92 5.98
N LEU A 138 -5.82 -2.89 7.11
CA LEU A 138 -5.25 -3.29 8.39
C LEU A 138 -4.83 -4.77 8.41
N ILE A 139 -5.58 -5.67 7.76
CA ILE A 139 -5.20 -7.07 7.62
C ILE A 139 -3.89 -7.18 6.81
N GLY A 140 -3.86 -6.55 5.64
CA GLY A 140 -2.68 -6.55 4.77
C GLY A 140 -1.44 -5.97 5.44
N GLN A 141 -1.57 -4.82 6.11
CA GLN A 141 -0.50 -4.18 6.87
C GLN A 141 0.01 -5.07 8.00
N GLY A 142 -0.90 -5.61 8.84
CA GLY A 142 -0.50 -6.43 9.98
C GLY A 142 0.29 -7.68 9.57
N ILE A 143 -0.05 -8.31 8.44
CA ILE A 143 0.66 -9.46 7.91
C ILE A 143 1.96 -9.02 7.23
N GLY A 144 1.93 -7.94 6.44
CA GLY A 144 3.09 -7.43 5.71
C GLY A 144 4.25 -7.05 6.63
N ARG A 145 3.97 -6.58 7.86
CA ARG A 145 5.01 -6.24 8.85
C ARG A 145 5.92 -7.42 9.24
N TRP A 146 5.45 -8.64 9.13
CA TRP A 146 6.31 -9.82 9.29
C TRP A 146 7.34 -9.97 8.19
N GLY A 147 7.09 -9.39 7.01
CA GLY A 147 8.09 -9.25 5.95
C GLY A 147 9.28 -8.39 6.38
N ASN A 148 9.02 -7.27 7.08
CA ASN A 148 10.09 -6.43 7.64
C ASN A 148 10.93 -7.19 8.68
N PHE A 149 10.29 -8.03 9.52
CA PHE A 149 11.01 -8.93 10.43
C PHE A 149 11.95 -9.88 9.68
N ILE A 150 11.46 -10.53 8.64
CA ILE A 150 12.26 -11.47 7.86
C ILE A 150 13.40 -10.75 7.14
N ASN A 151 13.16 -9.57 6.61
CA ASN A 151 14.19 -8.74 5.98
C ASN A 151 15.09 -8.02 6.98
N GLN A 152 14.77 -8.01 8.28
CA GLN A 152 15.49 -7.25 9.32
C GLN A 152 15.64 -5.77 8.95
N GLU A 153 14.50 -5.12 8.64
CA GLU A 153 14.42 -3.72 8.22
C GLU A 153 13.32 -2.99 9.00
N ALA A 154 13.26 -1.66 8.90
CA ALA A 154 12.23 -0.82 9.52
C ALA A 154 12.11 -0.97 11.04
N PHE A 155 13.20 -1.28 11.73
CA PHE A 155 13.25 -1.39 13.18
C PHE A 155 13.43 -0.02 13.86
N GLY A 156 13.25 0.01 15.18
CA GLY A 156 13.35 1.24 15.96
C GLY A 156 14.74 1.50 16.52
N THR A 157 14.86 2.52 17.38
CA THR A 157 16.06 2.83 18.16
C THR A 157 16.36 1.75 19.20
N ASN A 158 17.47 1.88 19.89
CA ASN A 158 17.87 0.95 20.95
C ASN A 158 16.84 0.88 22.08
N THR A 159 16.73 -0.30 22.68
CA THR A 159 15.81 -0.56 23.78
C THR A 159 16.38 -1.56 24.79
N ASN A 160 16.05 -1.35 26.06
CA ASN A 160 16.32 -2.30 27.15
C ASN A 160 15.10 -3.16 27.50
N LEU A 161 14.04 -3.10 26.69
CA LEU A 161 12.84 -3.91 26.92
C LEU A 161 13.15 -5.39 26.70
N PRO A 162 12.49 -6.30 27.44
CA PRO A 162 12.77 -7.74 27.34
C PRO A 162 12.61 -8.32 25.93
N TRP A 163 11.75 -7.71 25.11
CA TRP A 163 11.49 -8.11 23.73
C TRP A 163 12.30 -7.32 22.70
N GLY A 164 13.36 -6.63 23.12
CA GLY A 164 14.30 -5.98 22.20
C GLY A 164 14.92 -7.02 21.26
N MET A 165 15.02 -6.69 19.98
CA MET A 165 15.52 -7.54 18.90
C MET A 165 16.96 -7.16 18.55
N TYR A 166 17.82 -8.15 18.31
CA TYR A 166 19.19 -7.97 17.86
C TYR A 166 19.52 -8.92 16.70
N SER A 167 20.27 -8.43 15.74
CA SER A 167 20.84 -9.23 14.67
C SER A 167 22.08 -8.54 14.09
N ALA A 168 22.96 -9.30 13.43
CA ALA A 168 24.11 -8.73 12.74
C ALA A 168 23.70 -7.68 11.67
N LYS A 169 22.50 -7.78 11.10
CA LYS A 169 21.99 -6.81 10.13
C LYS A 169 21.57 -5.50 10.81
N THR A 170 20.89 -5.56 11.95
CA THR A 170 20.56 -4.36 12.73
C THR A 170 21.81 -3.66 13.25
N GLU A 171 22.81 -4.42 13.70
CA GLU A 171 24.12 -3.91 14.13
C GLU A 171 24.82 -3.17 12.98
N SER A 172 24.99 -3.83 11.83
CA SER A 172 25.65 -3.24 10.66
C SER A 172 24.98 -1.98 10.17
N TYR A 173 23.63 -1.97 10.12
CA TYR A 173 22.85 -0.80 9.75
C TYR A 173 23.10 0.36 10.72
N LEU A 174 22.97 0.13 12.03
CA LEU A 174 23.18 1.18 13.03
C LEU A 174 24.62 1.69 13.01
N ALA A 175 25.62 0.82 12.81
CA ALA A 175 27.00 1.21 12.68
C ALA A 175 27.23 2.12 11.46
N SER A 176 26.64 1.79 10.30
CA SER A 176 26.74 2.59 9.08
C SER A 176 26.03 3.94 9.19
N GLN A 177 24.92 4.01 9.91
CA GLN A 177 24.11 5.21 10.05
C GLN A 177 24.41 6.03 11.32
N GLN A 178 25.34 5.60 12.18
CA GLN A 178 25.58 6.19 13.48
C GLN A 178 25.91 7.69 13.43
N ALA A 179 26.72 8.11 12.46
CA ALA A 179 27.09 9.51 12.26
C ALA A 179 25.89 10.36 11.84
N SER A 180 25.09 9.87 10.89
CA SER A 180 23.88 10.55 10.38
C SER A 180 22.82 10.66 11.47
N LEU A 181 22.57 9.58 12.22
CA LEU A 181 21.62 9.55 13.33
C LEU A 181 22.03 10.50 14.45
N LYS A 182 23.33 10.53 14.78
CA LYS A 182 23.86 11.47 15.78
C LYS A 182 23.69 12.92 15.34
N ALA A 183 23.90 13.22 14.05
CA ALA A 183 23.67 14.56 13.50
C ALA A 183 22.19 14.95 13.58
N ALA A 184 21.27 13.98 13.47
CA ALA A 184 19.83 14.16 13.66
C ALA A 184 19.39 14.16 15.14
N GLY A 185 20.34 14.10 16.10
CA GLY A 185 20.06 14.11 17.54
C GLY A 185 19.64 12.74 18.09
N ILE A 186 19.80 11.66 17.34
CA ILE A 186 19.46 10.29 17.73
C ILE A 186 20.78 9.55 18.09
N SER A 187 20.95 9.21 19.37
CA SER A 187 22.09 8.42 19.83
C SER A 187 21.74 6.94 19.76
N VAL A 188 22.57 6.16 19.07
CA VAL A 188 22.40 4.70 18.94
C VAL A 188 23.71 3.97 19.26
N ASP A 189 23.57 2.78 19.84
CA ASP A 189 24.64 1.82 20.06
C ASP A 189 24.37 0.60 19.18
N PRO A 190 25.23 0.31 18.18
CA PRO A 190 25.04 -0.83 17.29
C PRO A 190 24.97 -2.17 18.02
N ALA A 191 25.67 -2.34 19.16
CA ALA A 191 25.71 -3.58 19.92
C ALA A 191 24.47 -3.81 20.81
N MET A 192 23.57 -2.84 20.90
CA MET A 192 22.36 -2.94 21.72
C MET A 192 21.15 -3.41 20.92
N PRO A 193 20.21 -4.16 21.55
CA PRO A 193 18.94 -4.51 20.94
C PRO A 193 18.12 -3.28 20.52
N VAL A 194 17.28 -3.45 19.50
CA VAL A 194 16.41 -2.42 18.94
C VAL A 194 14.93 -2.72 19.18
N HIS A 195 14.07 -1.71 19.09
CA HIS A 195 12.63 -1.90 19.14
C HIS A 195 12.15 -2.71 17.93
N PRO A 196 11.44 -3.85 18.11
CA PRO A 196 10.83 -4.62 17.04
C PRO A 196 9.53 -3.93 16.57
N THR A 197 9.64 -2.85 15.83
CA THR A 197 8.51 -2.03 15.39
C THR A 197 7.53 -2.83 14.55
N PHE A 198 8.00 -3.81 13.76
CA PHE A 198 7.16 -4.73 13.01
C PHE A 198 6.10 -5.41 13.89
N LEU A 199 6.49 -5.81 15.10
CA LEU A 199 5.61 -6.48 16.04
C LEU A 199 4.55 -5.50 16.58
N TYR A 200 4.98 -4.27 16.94
CA TYR A 200 4.08 -3.25 17.45
C TYR A 200 3.01 -2.88 16.41
N GLU A 201 3.44 -2.63 15.17
CA GLU A 201 2.57 -2.29 14.06
C GLU A 201 1.64 -3.45 13.70
N SER A 202 2.15 -4.69 13.66
CA SER A 202 1.33 -5.88 13.40
C SER A 202 0.23 -6.07 14.44
N LEU A 203 0.58 -6.03 15.74
CA LEU A 203 -0.39 -6.17 16.82
C LEU A 203 -1.43 -5.04 16.82
N TRP A 204 -1.01 -3.79 16.57
CA TRP A 204 -1.91 -2.65 16.48
C TRP A 204 -2.88 -2.78 15.31
N CYS A 205 -2.39 -3.20 14.14
CA CYS A 205 -3.23 -3.46 12.97
C CYS A 205 -4.27 -4.56 13.23
N LEU A 206 -3.86 -5.70 13.81
CA LEU A 206 -4.77 -6.79 14.14
C LEU A 206 -5.81 -6.37 15.19
N LEU A 207 -5.39 -5.64 16.22
CA LEU A 207 -6.31 -5.05 17.20
C LEU A 207 -7.27 -4.08 16.51
N GLY A 208 -6.79 -3.26 15.59
CA GLY A 208 -7.61 -2.34 14.78
C GLY A 208 -8.69 -3.05 13.99
N VAL A 209 -8.37 -4.17 13.34
CA VAL A 209 -9.37 -5.01 12.64
C VAL A 209 -10.48 -5.43 13.61
N LEU A 210 -10.12 -5.94 14.80
CA LEU A 210 -11.09 -6.39 15.79
C LEU A 210 -11.97 -5.24 16.29
N VAL A 211 -11.36 -4.11 16.63
CA VAL A 211 -12.06 -2.91 17.13
C VAL A 211 -12.99 -2.33 16.07
N LEU A 212 -12.50 -2.13 14.83
CA LEU A 212 -13.31 -1.56 13.76
C LEU A 212 -14.43 -2.54 13.31
N TYR A 213 -14.15 -3.84 13.28
CA TYR A 213 -15.17 -4.84 13.01
C TYR A 213 -16.28 -4.81 14.07
N TRP A 214 -15.90 -4.80 15.37
CA TRP A 214 -16.86 -4.73 16.47
C TRP A 214 -17.65 -3.43 16.46
N PHE A 215 -16.97 -2.28 16.21
CA PHE A 215 -17.61 -0.98 16.05
C PHE A 215 -18.59 -0.98 14.89
N SER A 216 -18.18 -1.46 13.71
CA SER A 216 -19.04 -1.54 12.53
C SER A 216 -20.28 -2.39 12.76
N LYS A 217 -20.17 -3.40 13.63
CA LYS A 217 -21.29 -4.30 13.94
C LYS A 217 -22.28 -3.71 14.92
N LYS A 218 -21.82 -2.90 15.89
CA LYS A 218 -22.67 -2.46 17.01
C LYS A 218 -22.97 -0.97 17.05
N PHE A 219 -22.06 -0.13 16.55
CA PHE A 219 -22.10 1.32 16.80
C PHE A 219 -22.10 2.18 15.55
N GLN A 220 -21.84 1.62 14.38
CA GLN A 220 -21.82 2.37 13.14
C GLN A 220 -23.21 2.91 12.82
N LYS A 221 -23.30 4.23 12.59
CA LYS A 221 -24.54 4.95 12.32
C LYS A 221 -24.70 5.38 10.86
N TYR A 222 -23.60 5.51 10.11
CA TYR A 222 -23.59 5.92 8.70
C TYR A 222 -22.38 5.36 7.98
N ASN A 223 -22.46 5.27 6.65
CA ASN A 223 -21.34 4.85 5.82
C ASN A 223 -20.22 5.90 5.85
N GLY A 224 -18.97 5.47 5.92
CA GLY A 224 -17.78 6.33 6.06
C GLY A 224 -17.31 6.48 7.51
N GLN A 225 -18.09 6.07 8.51
CA GLN A 225 -17.74 6.24 9.90
C GLN A 225 -16.55 5.36 10.31
N VAL A 226 -16.46 4.14 9.78
CA VAL A 226 -15.33 3.22 10.03
C VAL A 226 -14.05 3.75 9.39
N PHE A 227 -14.15 4.32 8.18
CA PHE A 227 -13.04 4.97 7.52
C PHE A 227 -12.50 6.15 8.35
N PHE A 228 -13.36 7.01 8.91
CA PHE A 228 -12.92 8.13 9.75
C PHE A 228 -12.23 7.65 11.04
N LEU A 229 -12.75 6.58 11.66
CA LEU A 229 -12.09 5.96 12.81
C LEU A 229 -10.74 5.34 12.45
N TYR A 230 -10.63 4.72 11.28
CA TYR A 230 -9.36 4.22 10.77
C TYR A 230 -8.31 5.32 10.63
N LEU A 231 -8.68 6.50 10.11
CA LEU A 231 -7.74 7.61 9.99
C LEU A 231 -7.14 8.01 11.35
N ILE A 232 -7.96 7.99 12.41
CA ILE A 232 -7.49 8.24 13.78
C ILE A 232 -6.62 7.09 14.25
N TRP A 233 -7.08 5.85 14.09
CA TRP A 233 -6.39 4.64 14.53
C TRP A 233 -4.98 4.53 13.94
N TYR A 234 -4.89 4.67 12.64
CA TYR A 234 -3.63 4.67 11.90
C TYR A 234 -2.76 5.87 12.26
N GLY A 235 -3.35 7.06 12.35
CA GLY A 235 -2.60 8.28 12.67
C GLY A 235 -1.94 8.20 14.05
N VAL A 236 -2.64 7.68 15.07
CA VAL A 236 -2.07 7.49 16.42
C VAL A 236 -0.91 6.50 16.39
N GLU A 237 -1.09 5.36 15.75
CA GLU A 237 -0.06 4.33 15.64
C GLU A 237 1.18 4.87 14.90
N ARG A 238 0.96 5.43 13.71
CA ARG A 238 2.06 5.93 12.89
C ARG A 238 2.84 7.04 13.56
N PHE A 239 2.18 7.91 14.31
CA PHE A 239 2.86 8.95 15.07
C PHE A 239 3.81 8.38 16.13
N VAL A 240 3.35 7.36 16.88
CA VAL A 240 4.13 6.73 17.94
C VAL A 240 5.29 5.90 17.36
N VAL A 241 5.00 5.03 16.40
CA VAL A 241 6.00 4.12 15.81
C VAL A 241 7.06 4.90 15.05
N GLU A 242 6.66 5.92 14.27
CA GLU A 242 7.63 6.77 13.57
C GLU A 242 8.58 7.48 14.54
N GLY A 243 8.12 7.80 15.76
CA GLY A 243 8.96 8.33 16.82
C GLY A 243 10.11 7.39 17.24
N LEU A 244 9.94 6.09 17.06
CA LEU A 244 10.94 5.08 17.40
C LEU A 244 11.88 4.74 16.23
N ARG A 245 11.49 5.01 14.98
CA ARG A 245 12.25 4.57 13.80
C ARG A 245 13.54 5.35 13.59
N THR A 246 14.53 4.66 13.04
CA THR A 246 15.86 5.22 12.72
C THR A 246 15.99 5.65 11.26
N ASP A 247 15.06 5.21 10.38
CA ASP A 247 15.07 5.42 8.93
C ASP A 247 14.01 6.43 8.45
N SER A 248 13.58 7.35 9.32
CA SER A 248 12.53 8.33 9.06
C SER A 248 12.98 9.41 8.07
N LEU A 249 12.14 9.71 7.07
CA LEU A 249 12.34 10.86 6.19
C LEU A 249 12.11 12.16 6.97
N MET A 250 13.11 13.05 6.97
CA MET A 250 13.08 14.30 7.71
C MET A 250 12.87 15.51 6.79
N ILE A 251 12.03 16.46 7.21
CA ILE A 251 11.97 17.82 6.66
C ILE A 251 12.31 18.78 7.80
N GLY A 252 13.54 19.30 7.78
CA GLY A 252 14.09 20.04 8.92
C GLY A 252 14.13 19.16 10.17
N SER A 253 13.48 19.61 11.26
CA SER A 253 13.40 18.85 12.52
C SER A 253 12.19 17.92 12.62
N PHE A 254 11.34 17.84 11.59
CA PHE A 254 10.09 17.08 11.63
C PHE A 254 10.17 15.84 10.78
N ARG A 255 9.64 14.73 11.28
CA ARG A 255 9.45 13.50 10.52
C ARG A 255 8.19 13.61 9.66
N VAL A 256 8.35 13.43 8.33
CA VAL A 256 7.24 13.58 7.35
C VAL A 256 6.06 12.70 7.73
N SER A 257 6.33 11.44 8.05
CA SER A 257 5.28 10.49 8.41
C SER A 257 4.52 10.89 9.68
N GLN A 258 5.17 11.57 10.64
CA GLN A 258 4.47 12.09 11.83
C GLN A 258 3.52 13.25 11.49
N ILE A 259 3.92 14.14 10.58
CA ILE A 259 3.04 15.20 10.10
C ILE A 259 1.81 14.60 9.42
N VAL A 260 2.02 13.65 8.50
CA VAL A 260 0.93 12.95 7.80
C VAL A 260 0.02 12.24 8.82
N ALA A 261 0.59 11.59 9.82
CA ALA A 261 -0.15 10.91 10.88
C ALA A 261 -1.06 11.85 11.69
N VAL A 262 -0.53 13.00 12.10
CA VAL A 262 -1.32 14.03 12.82
C VAL A 262 -2.43 14.59 11.93
N VAL A 263 -2.12 14.93 10.68
CA VAL A 263 -3.12 15.42 9.71
C VAL A 263 -4.22 14.38 9.48
N SER A 264 -3.84 13.12 9.32
CA SER A 264 -4.80 12.00 9.16
C SER A 264 -5.71 11.87 10.38
N ALA A 265 -5.14 11.86 11.59
CA ALA A 265 -5.93 11.73 12.82
C ALA A 265 -6.87 12.92 13.03
N LEU A 266 -6.40 14.15 12.81
CA LEU A 266 -7.22 15.36 12.91
C LEU A 266 -8.32 15.37 11.85
N ALA A 267 -8.01 14.99 10.60
CA ALA A 267 -9.02 14.88 9.55
C ALA A 267 -10.10 13.86 9.93
N GLY A 268 -9.72 12.67 10.41
CA GLY A 268 -10.66 11.66 10.89
C GLY A 268 -11.57 12.19 12.01
N LEU A 269 -11.00 12.88 12.99
CA LEU A 269 -11.74 13.49 14.10
C LEU A 269 -12.71 14.57 13.63
N VAL A 270 -12.26 15.49 12.78
CA VAL A 270 -13.10 16.56 12.21
C VAL A 270 -14.25 15.96 11.40
N LEU A 271 -13.97 14.97 10.54
CA LEU A 271 -14.99 14.30 9.77
C LEU A 271 -16.02 13.58 10.65
N LEU A 272 -15.61 12.90 11.73
CA LEU A 272 -16.52 12.31 12.70
C LEU A 272 -17.44 13.35 13.34
N ILE A 273 -16.90 14.53 13.71
CA ILE A 273 -17.67 15.62 14.33
C ILE A 273 -18.64 16.24 13.32
N VAL A 274 -18.18 16.54 12.11
CA VAL A 274 -18.99 17.17 11.04
C VAL A 274 -20.15 16.26 10.64
N PHE A 275 -19.87 14.96 10.49
CA PHE A 275 -20.88 13.99 10.02
C PHE A 275 -21.68 13.33 11.17
N ARG A 276 -21.40 13.67 12.44
CA ARG A 276 -22.10 13.07 13.60
C ARG A 276 -23.62 13.19 13.57
N ASN A 277 -24.13 14.23 12.92
CA ASN A 277 -25.58 14.51 12.83
C ASN A 277 -26.25 13.86 11.62
N LYS A 278 -25.49 13.27 10.67
CA LYS A 278 -26.08 12.60 9.50
C LYS A 278 -26.99 11.43 9.90
N GLY A 279 -26.70 10.73 10.98
CA GLY A 279 -27.58 9.69 11.51
C GLY A 279 -28.86 10.19 12.20
N LYS A 280 -29.01 11.55 12.34
CA LYS A 280 -30.26 12.13 12.88
C LYS A 280 -31.19 12.68 11.78
N VAL A 281 -30.68 12.83 10.56
CA VAL A 281 -31.43 13.39 9.42
C VAL A 281 -32.14 12.29 8.63
N GLU A 282 -31.59 11.07 8.62
CA GLU A 282 -32.30 9.90 8.09
C GLU A 282 -33.14 9.33 9.24
N GLU A 283 -34.43 9.70 9.33
CA GLU A 283 -35.36 9.25 10.38
C GLU A 283 -35.51 7.72 10.46
N GLU A 284 -34.91 7.00 9.53
CA GLU A 284 -34.93 5.53 9.45
C GLU A 284 -33.54 4.95 9.12
N TYR A 285 -32.48 5.42 9.83
CA TYR A 285 -31.18 4.78 9.69
C TYR A 285 -31.21 3.38 10.31
N VAL A 286 -31.33 2.37 9.46
CA VAL A 286 -31.10 0.98 9.86
C VAL A 286 -29.59 0.79 9.96
N PRO A 287 -29.03 0.44 11.14
CA PRO A 287 -27.62 0.14 11.28
C PRO A 287 -27.15 -0.85 10.23
N VAL A 288 -25.95 -0.67 9.70
CA VAL A 288 -25.42 -1.48 8.57
C VAL A 288 -25.58 -2.99 8.82
N TYR A 289 -25.43 -3.43 10.06
CA TYR A 289 -25.60 -4.82 10.45
C TYR A 289 -27.06 -5.32 10.51
N ALA A 290 -28.03 -4.41 10.60
CA ALA A 290 -29.45 -4.76 10.71
C ALA A 290 -30.21 -4.55 9.39
N ARG A 291 -29.53 -4.10 8.33
CA ARG A 291 -30.15 -3.94 7.01
C ARG A 291 -30.45 -5.31 6.41
N PRO A 292 -31.68 -5.56 5.95
CA PRO A 292 -31.98 -6.77 5.17
C PRO A 292 -31.06 -6.80 3.95
N ALA A 293 -30.60 -7.97 3.56
CA ALA A 293 -29.92 -8.14 2.27
C ALA A 293 -30.90 -7.69 1.18
N GLU A 294 -30.50 -6.79 0.28
CA GLU A 294 -31.30 -6.48 -0.91
C GLU A 294 -31.54 -7.80 -1.67
N PRO A 295 -32.79 -8.09 -2.05
CA PRO A 295 -33.05 -9.27 -2.85
C PRO A 295 -32.26 -9.16 -4.17
N GLU A 296 -31.42 -10.17 -4.40
CA GLU A 296 -30.69 -10.32 -5.67
C GLU A 296 -31.72 -10.33 -6.80
N GLY A 297 -31.78 -9.29 -7.63
CA GLY A 297 -32.64 -9.28 -8.82
C GLY A 297 -33.42 -7.99 -9.10
N LEU A 298 -33.37 -6.94 -8.24
CA LEU A 298 -34.14 -5.71 -8.55
C LEU A 298 -33.44 -4.72 -9.48
N GLU A 299 -32.14 -4.88 -9.77
CA GLU A 299 -31.44 -4.02 -10.73
C GLU A 299 -31.80 -4.37 -12.20
N GLU A 300 -32.22 -5.60 -12.49
CA GLU A 300 -32.59 -6.00 -13.86
C GLU A 300 -34.00 -5.52 -14.24
N ALA A 301 -34.86 -5.25 -13.27
CA ALA A 301 -36.23 -4.76 -13.52
C ALA A 301 -36.34 -3.23 -13.71
N ALA A 302 -35.31 -2.48 -13.26
CA ALA A 302 -35.32 -1.01 -13.39
C ALA A 302 -34.75 -0.49 -14.72
N SER A 303 -34.17 -1.38 -15.54
CA SER A 303 -33.63 -1.05 -16.86
C SER A 303 -34.60 -1.33 -18.04
N ILE A 304 -35.81 -1.85 -17.75
CA ILE A 304 -36.85 -2.00 -18.76
C ILE A 304 -37.64 -0.66 -18.80
N GLU A 305 -37.28 0.21 -19.71
CA GLU A 305 -38.11 1.38 -20.05
C GLU A 305 -39.50 0.90 -20.38
N PRO A 306 -40.57 1.58 -19.92
CA PRO A 306 -41.94 1.27 -20.35
C PRO A 306 -42.04 1.55 -21.84
N LEU A 307 -42.33 0.55 -22.64
CA LEU A 307 -42.74 0.74 -24.02
C LEU A 307 -44.01 1.60 -23.97
N GLU A 308 -43.92 2.82 -24.48
CA GLU A 308 -45.07 3.68 -24.70
C GLU A 308 -46.09 2.96 -25.57
N SER A 309 -47.27 2.73 -25.02
CA SER A 309 -48.41 2.20 -25.74
C SER A 309 -48.95 3.30 -26.70
N GLU A 310 -48.57 3.21 -27.96
CA GLU A 310 -49.35 3.92 -29.02
C GLU A 310 -50.73 3.29 -29.13
N THR A 311 -51.71 4.02 -28.68
CA THR A 311 -53.12 3.81 -28.98
C THR A 311 -53.38 4.19 -30.44
N ALA A 312 -53.70 3.23 -31.27
CA ALA A 312 -54.40 3.49 -32.52
C ALA A 312 -55.67 2.61 -32.63
N ALA A 313 -56.73 3.29 -32.94
CA ALA A 313 -58.10 2.87 -32.96
C ALA A 313 -58.45 1.81 -34.01
N GLY A 314 -59.48 0.98 -33.68
CA GLY A 314 -60.61 0.67 -34.56
C GLY A 314 -60.43 -0.55 -35.46
N GLY A 315 -61.28 -1.54 -35.29
CA GLY A 315 -61.58 -2.56 -36.28
C GLY A 315 -62.12 -3.86 -35.69
N GLU A 316 -63.45 -3.94 -35.54
CA GLU A 316 -64.19 -5.19 -35.36
C GLU A 316 -63.95 -6.13 -36.53
N ILE A 317 -63.97 -7.46 -36.29
CA ILE A 317 -64.90 -8.44 -36.87
C ILE A 317 -64.40 -9.89 -36.56
N ASP A 318 -65.32 -10.63 -35.92
CA ASP A 318 -65.75 -12.02 -36.00
C ASP A 318 -64.78 -13.18 -36.32
N GLY A 319 -64.89 -14.20 -35.48
CA GLY A 319 -65.22 -15.49 -36.00
C GLY A 319 -64.28 -16.68 -35.70
N GLU A 320 -64.81 -17.57 -34.87
CA GLU A 320 -64.69 -19.05 -34.90
C GLU A 320 -63.39 -19.76 -34.49
N SER A 321 -63.51 -20.39 -33.38
CA SER A 321 -63.27 -21.78 -32.98
C SER A 321 -62.50 -22.72 -33.96
N GLU A 322 -61.46 -23.36 -33.46
CA GLU A 322 -61.41 -24.82 -33.42
C GLU A 322 -60.22 -25.38 -32.58
N LYS A 323 -60.56 -26.43 -31.85
CA LYS A 323 -59.75 -27.37 -31.08
C LYS A 323 -58.85 -28.23 -31.95
N LYS A 324 -57.70 -28.63 -31.43
CA LYS A 324 -57.20 -30.02 -31.22
C LYS A 324 -55.68 -30.06 -31.18
N LYS A 325 -55.16 -30.62 -30.16
CA LYS A 325 -54.72 -31.97 -29.79
C LYS A 325 -53.19 -32.22 -30.00
N ASN A 326 -52.58 -32.52 -28.83
CA ASN A 326 -51.64 -33.59 -28.52
C ASN A 326 -50.50 -33.99 -29.52
N GLY A 327 -49.30 -34.09 -28.96
CA GLY A 327 -48.28 -35.01 -29.47
C GLY A 327 -46.89 -34.76 -28.92
N GLU A 328 -46.57 -35.32 -27.72
CA GLU A 328 -45.23 -35.86 -27.48
C GLU A 328 -44.99 -37.11 -28.36
N PRO A 329 -43.79 -37.53 -28.71
CA PRO A 329 -42.76 -38.02 -27.79
C PRO A 329 -41.27 -37.87 -28.20
N GLU A 330 -40.40 -38.14 -27.24
CA GLU A 330 -38.97 -38.49 -27.24
C GLU A 330 -38.53 -39.55 -28.29
N PRO A 331 -37.28 -40.06 -28.23
CA PRO A 331 -35.91 -39.50 -28.21
C PRO A 331 -34.99 -40.15 -29.26
N GLY A 332 -33.71 -39.76 -29.31
CA GLY A 332 -32.77 -40.70 -29.84
C GLY A 332 -31.55 -40.19 -30.64
N LYS A 333 -30.39 -40.55 -30.08
CA LYS A 333 -29.13 -41.01 -30.72
C LYS A 333 -28.03 -40.04 -31.05
N GLU A 334 -26.95 -40.19 -30.26
CA GLU A 334 -25.56 -40.10 -30.71
C GLU A 334 -25.22 -40.98 -31.92
N PRO A 335 -24.16 -40.74 -32.69
CA PRO A 335 -22.90 -41.48 -32.50
C PRO A 335 -21.60 -40.67 -32.70
N GLU A 336 -20.64 -40.88 -31.88
CA GLU A 336 -19.32 -41.55 -31.95
C GLU A 336 -18.43 -41.31 -33.17
N THR A 337 -17.15 -40.95 -32.79
CA THR A 337 -15.80 -41.34 -33.24
C THR A 337 -15.29 -40.88 -34.61
N ASP A 338 -14.09 -40.31 -34.68
CA ASP A 338 -12.78 -40.89 -34.90
C ASP A 338 -11.67 -39.84 -35.17
N ASP A 339 -10.63 -39.90 -34.39
CA ASP A 339 -9.22 -40.20 -34.64
C ASP A 339 -8.39 -39.36 -35.63
N LYS A 340 -7.26 -38.87 -35.08
CA LYS A 340 -5.88 -38.89 -35.57
C LYS A 340 -5.10 -37.59 -35.48
N ALA A 341 -4.10 -37.66 -34.59
CA ALA A 341 -2.89 -36.82 -34.63
C ALA A 341 -2.03 -37.12 -35.89
N PRO A 342 -1.07 -36.27 -36.24
CA PRO A 342 0.31 -36.59 -35.90
C PRO A 342 1.21 -35.39 -35.46
N VAL A 343 2.03 -35.68 -34.53
CA VAL A 343 3.46 -35.47 -34.27
C VAL A 343 4.22 -34.65 -35.33
N GLY A 344 4.94 -33.61 -34.82
CA GLY A 344 5.97 -32.88 -35.54
C GLY A 344 6.93 -32.24 -34.56
N ASP A 345 8.01 -32.95 -34.32
CA ASP A 345 9.25 -32.61 -33.60
C ASP A 345 10.04 -31.52 -34.32
N SER A 346 10.57 -30.54 -33.59
CA SER A 346 11.85 -29.87 -33.90
C SER A 346 12.28 -28.89 -32.77
N THR A 347 13.23 -29.34 -31.99
CA THR A 347 14.23 -28.46 -31.36
C THR A 347 15.18 -27.93 -32.44
N PRO A 348 15.78 -26.70 -32.28
CA PRO A 348 17.13 -26.64 -31.75
C PRO A 348 17.55 -25.42 -30.95
N GLU A 349 18.55 -25.68 -30.14
CA GLU A 349 19.77 -24.92 -29.85
C GLU A 349 19.75 -23.67 -28.94
N GLU A 350 20.54 -23.88 -27.90
CA GLU A 350 21.19 -22.97 -26.97
C GLU A 350 21.87 -21.76 -27.64
N THR A 351 21.74 -20.60 -26.96
CA THR A 351 22.89 -19.74 -26.75
C THR A 351 22.79 -19.09 -25.37
N ALA A 352 23.77 -19.41 -24.54
CA ALA A 352 24.04 -18.81 -23.24
C ALA A 352 24.56 -17.38 -23.40
N ALA A 353 24.04 -16.47 -22.60
CA ALA A 353 24.79 -15.30 -22.17
C ALA A 353 24.30 -14.92 -20.75
N GLY A 354 25.20 -15.10 -19.79
CA GLY A 354 24.97 -14.75 -18.39
C GLY A 354 24.88 -13.25 -18.19
N GLY A 355 24.07 -12.88 -17.24
CA GLY A 355 23.97 -11.54 -16.70
C GLY A 355 23.45 -11.70 -15.27
N ASP A 356 24.36 -11.67 -14.29
CA ASP A 356 24.08 -11.60 -12.88
C ASP A 356 23.31 -10.32 -12.58
N GLY A 357 22.01 -10.38 -12.55
CA GLY A 357 21.12 -9.33 -12.07
C GLY A 357 20.55 -9.72 -10.72
N GLU A 358 21.14 -9.21 -9.65
CA GLU A 358 20.63 -9.33 -8.29
C GLU A 358 19.25 -8.67 -8.21
N VAL A 359 18.19 -9.48 -8.18
CA VAL A 359 16.82 -9.02 -8.01
C VAL A 359 16.64 -8.63 -6.55
N LYS A 360 16.81 -7.34 -6.23
CA LYS A 360 16.40 -6.79 -4.93
C LYS A 360 14.86 -6.78 -4.88
N ALA A 361 14.30 -7.64 -4.05
CA ALA A 361 12.88 -7.64 -3.73
C ALA A 361 12.47 -6.29 -3.15
N ALA A 362 11.26 -5.86 -3.50
CA ALA A 362 10.65 -4.63 -3.01
C ALA A 362 10.78 -4.54 -1.49
N GLY A 363 11.73 -3.76 -1.02
CA GLY A 363 11.87 -3.36 0.38
C GLY A 363 10.71 -2.46 0.77
N ASP A 364 10.50 -2.37 2.07
CA ASP A 364 9.45 -1.67 2.79
C ASP A 364 8.83 -0.49 2.02
N PHE A 365 7.51 -0.44 1.97
CA PHE A 365 6.72 0.64 1.40
C PHE A 365 7.04 2.05 1.94
N SER A 366 7.90 2.16 2.94
CA SER A 366 8.37 3.41 3.54
C SER A 366 9.81 3.81 3.13
N ALA A 367 10.64 2.87 2.67
CA ALA A 367 12.09 3.08 2.49
C ALA A 367 12.54 3.24 1.03
N ALA A 368 11.64 3.17 0.04
CA ALA A 368 12.00 3.10 -1.37
C ALA A 368 12.56 4.41 -1.98
N VAL A 369 12.79 5.45 -1.18
CA VAL A 369 13.35 6.73 -1.67
C VAL A 369 14.85 6.84 -1.43
N ASP A 370 15.46 6.04 -0.52
CA ASP A 370 16.83 6.31 -0.05
C ASP A 370 17.91 5.26 -0.36
N GLU A 371 17.62 4.15 -1.07
CA GLU A 371 18.60 3.05 -1.17
C GLU A 371 19.43 2.99 -2.48
N LYS A 372 19.53 4.08 -3.26
CA LYS A 372 20.43 4.11 -4.44
C LYS A 372 21.25 5.41 -4.57
N THR A 373 21.93 5.82 -3.52
CA THR A 373 22.97 6.88 -3.63
C THR A 373 24.34 6.46 -3.13
N GLU A 374 24.65 5.17 -3.05
CA GLU A 374 26.01 4.71 -2.78
C GLU A 374 26.44 3.70 -3.84
N ASP A 375 26.77 4.14 -5.04
CA ASP A 375 27.82 3.64 -5.92
C ASP A 375 27.77 4.43 -7.25
N GLU A 376 28.41 5.57 -7.24
CA GLU A 376 29.19 6.18 -8.30
C GLU A 376 29.65 7.55 -7.78
N ALA A 377 30.72 7.54 -7.01
CA ALA A 377 31.50 8.73 -6.74
C ALA A 377 32.23 9.13 -8.02
N VAL A 378 31.67 10.04 -8.78
CA VAL A 378 32.43 10.86 -9.72
C VAL A 378 32.97 12.05 -8.94
N PRO A 379 34.30 12.23 -8.83
CA PRO A 379 34.88 13.35 -8.12
C PRO A 379 34.83 14.59 -9.00
N GLY A 380 34.20 15.65 -8.51
CA GLY A 380 34.40 17.00 -9.06
C GLY A 380 33.12 17.74 -9.38
N GLU A 381 32.64 18.52 -8.40
CA GLU A 381 32.09 19.87 -8.56
C GLU A 381 31.60 20.50 -7.25
N GLY A 382 31.46 19.71 -6.17
CA GLY A 382 31.04 20.24 -4.86
C GLY A 382 32.17 20.83 -4.00
N ALA A 383 33.44 20.61 -4.36
CA ALA A 383 34.59 21.08 -3.59
C ALA A 383 35.02 22.50 -3.92
N GLU A 384 34.64 23.06 -5.08
CA GLU A 384 35.00 24.41 -5.49
C GLU A 384 34.08 25.49 -4.88
N ALA A 385 32.81 25.20 -4.68
CA ALA A 385 31.86 26.13 -4.03
C ALA A 385 32.12 26.31 -2.52
N ALA A 386 32.63 25.26 -1.86
CA ALA A 386 33.00 25.35 -0.44
C ALA A 386 34.35 26.04 -0.22
N LYS A 387 35.28 25.98 -1.19
CA LYS A 387 36.56 26.71 -1.12
C LYS A 387 36.41 28.20 -1.43
N LEU A 388 35.50 28.57 -2.34
CA LEU A 388 35.23 29.99 -2.61
C LEU A 388 34.52 30.69 -1.43
N GLY A 389 33.73 29.99 -0.64
CA GLY A 389 33.06 30.53 0.55
C GLY A 389 34.00 30.75 1.74
N THR A 390 35.05 29.95 1.86
CA THR A 390 36.05 30.09 2.92
C THR A 390 37.15 31.08 2.59
N GLU A 391 37.51 31.29 1.32
CA GLU A 391 38.47 32.31 0.92
C GLU A 391 37.87 33.75 1.00
N LYS A 392 36.62 33.95 0.59
CA LYS A 392 35.93 35.24 0.77
C LYS A 392 35.76 35.66 2.25
N ASN A 393 35.55 34.68 3.14
CA ASN A 393 35.40 34.99 4.58
C ASN A 393 36.74 35.23 5.29
N SER A 394 37.85 34.76 4.75
CA SER A 394 39.19 35.07 5.25
C SER A 394 39.75 36.42 4.75
N GLU A 395 39.47 36.82 3.51
CA GLU A 395 39.81 38.13 2.98
C GLU A 395 39.03 39.27 3.63
N GLU A 396 37.74 39.08 3.91
CA GLU A 396 36.91 40.09 4.60
C GLU A 396 37.30 40.26 6.07
N LYS A 397 37.80 39.22 6.75
CA LYS A 397 38.36 39.30 8.09
C LYS A 397 39.73 39.95 8.13
N GLN A 398 40.58 39.76 7.13
CA GLN A 398 41.88 40.44 7.05
C GLN A 398 41.73 41.95 6.75
N LYS A 399 40.82 42.32 5.83
CA LYS A 399 40.53 43.71 5.51
C LYS A 399 39.96 44.52 6.69
N ASN A 400 39.11 43.87 7.51
CA ASN A 400 38.57 44.49 8.71
C ASN A 400 39.59 44.60 9.87
N GLN A 401 40.72 43.87 9.81
CA GLN A 401 41.79 43.95 10.80
C GLN A 401 42.83 45.02 10.41
N GLU A 402 43.13 45.20 9.15
CA GLU A 402 44.00 46.28 8.64
C GLU A 402 43.38 47.67 8.79
N ASP A 403 42.05 47.83 8.58
CA ASP A 403 41.33 49.09 8.82
C ASP A 403 41.25 49.48 10.30
N LYS A 404 41.36 48.54 11.23
CA LYS A 404 41.43 48.83 12.69
C LYS A 404 42.83 49.23 13.17
N GLU A 405 43.89 48.79 12.49
CA GLU A 405 45.26 49.13 12.83
C GLU A 405 45.70 50.52 12.25
N SER A 406 45.02 50.95 11.16
CA SER A 406 45.34 52.27 10.55
C SER A 406 44.71 53.46 11.24
N HIS A 407 43.65 53.25 12.08
CA HIS A 407 42.96 54.31 12.82
C HIS A 407 43.40 54.46 14.27
N GLY A 408 44.41 53.72 14.74
CA GLY A 408 44.93 53.75 16.10
C GLY A 408 46.23 54.50 16.32
N LYS A 409 46.72 55.27 15.33
CA LYS A 409 48.03 56.00 15.42
C LYS A 409 47.97 57.52 15.36
N ASP A 410 46.79 58.13 15.46
CA ASP A 410 46.69 59.58 15.62
C ASP A 410 45.79 59.87 16.84
N HIS A 411 46.38 59.79 18.05
CA HIS A 411 46.14 60.67 19.21
C HIS A 411 47.16 60.33 20.29
#